data_40b70e0424be56c60fbaf25d0f50a180
#
_entry.id   40b70e0424be56c60fbaf25d0f50a180
#
_cell.length_a   1.000
_cell.length_b   1.000
_cell.length_c   1.000
_cell.angle_alpha   90.00
_cell.angle_beta   90.00
_cell.angle_gamma   90.00
#
_symmetry.space_group_name_H-M   'P 1'
#
loop_
_entity.id
_entity.type
_entity.pdbx_description
1 polymer ?
#
loop_
_entity_poly.entity_id
_entity_poly.type
_entity_poly.pdbx_seq_one_letter_code
_entity_poly.pdbx_strand_id
1 'polypeptide(L)'
;PYIIHLIREPTNKHVFTNMTSGFTSVTNGFLEKIINTTLSFFKQGKIQMTDYPDFFNDGYKYKWDKDVFHYLDKIANNDPLGQSRGLSHRVVRTLVEIYGVNDKAQLLNQLSSIQTELGTNYGGQKNSPEIQKLKGMIREFEEELVWANYGVRVRDVHHLRLGFYKGDIFTEEPKQARDVSPVFDHLIDINPTVISLAFDPEGSGPDTHYKVLQTIAEAVRQWQEHSDLSHLRIWGYRNVWYTFDLAEADIIVPVTLNSMAIMNSTFMNCYLSQKEASFPSYDYDGPFCELSQKIWVDQHRDLQLILGRDYWYRNENPHLRAVHGALYLKEMNVDDFLNLSRRLEDSTESSAIFNK
;
A
#
# COMPACT_ATOMS: atom_id res chain seq x y z
N PRO A 1 8.31 8.93 -4.85
CA PRO A 1 8.61 10.30 -5.33
C PRO A 1 8.06 10.60 -6.72
N TYR A 2 8.19 9.69 -7.72
CA TYR A 2 7.74 9.97 -9.11
C TYR A 2 6.23 10.25 -9.22
N ILE A 3 5.41 9.62 -8.40
CA ILE A 3 3.94 9.85 -8.37
C ILE A 3 3.61 11.32 -8.10
N ILE A 4 4.37 12.00 -7.24
CA ILE A 4 4.14 13.43 -6.93
C ILE A 4 4.24 14.30 -8.20
N HIS A 5 5.14 13.96 -9.12
CA HIS A 5 5.28 14.66 -10.38
C HIS A 5 4.11 14.38 -11.33
N LEU A 6 3.65 13.13 -11.37
CA LEU A 6 2.57 12.68 -12.26
C LEU A 6 1.18 13.17 -11.81
N ILE A 7 0.91 13.20 -10.51
CA ILE A 7 -0.38 13.67 -9.95
C ILE A 7 -0.62 15.16 -10.25
N ARG A 8 0.44 15.95 -10.41
CA ARG A 8 0.33 17.38 -10.75
C ARG A 8 -0.14 17.64 -12.18
N GLU A 9 -0.07 16.64 -13.05
CA GLU A 9 -0.60 16.76 -14.41
C GLU A 9 -2.10 16.39 -14.42
N PRO A 10 -3.01 17.36 -14.61
CA PRO A 10 -4.46 17.14 -14.44
C PRO A 10 -5.08 16.23 -15.51
N THR A 11 -4.39 15.97 -16.61
CA THR A 11 -4.85 15.06 -17.67
C THR A 11 -4.61 13.60 -17.33
N ASN A 12 -3.72 13.31 -16.38
CA ASN A 12 -3.45 11.96 -15.93
C ASN A 12 -4.58 11.45 -15.03
N LYS A 13 -5.00 10.21 -15.25
CA LYS A 13 -5.82 9.45 -14.32
C LYS A 13 -4.92 8.50 -13.56
N HIS A 14 -5.07 8.50 -12.24
CA HIS A 14 -4.29 7.63 -11.36
C HIS A 14 -5.22 6.66 -10.66
N VAL A 15 -4.87 5.38 -10.72
CA VAL A 15 -5.53 4.31 -9.97
C VAL A 15 -4.46 3.60 -9.15
N PHE A 16 -4.72 3.41 -7.88
CA PHE A 16 -3.84 2.72 -6.95
C PHE A 16 -4.49 1.42 -6.52
N THR A 17 -3.75 0.34 -6.60
CA THR A 17 -4.31 -0.99 -6.33
C THR A 17 -3.45 -1.74 -5.32
N ASN A 18 -4.06 -2.07 -4.19
CA ASN A 18 -3.49 -2.97 -3.22
C ASN A 18 -3.86 -4.40 -3.59
N MET A 19 -2.86 -5.21 -3.89
CA MET A 19 -3.05 -6.60 -4.28
C MET A 19 -3.38 -7.48 -3.07
N THR A 20 -2.70 -7.26 -1.93
CA THR A 20 -2.88 -8.04 -0.70
C THR A 20 -3.23 -7.14 0.48
N SER A 21 -3.91 -7.69 1.47
CA SER A 21 -4.42 -6.91 2.62
C SER A 21 -3.34 -6.47 3.61
N GLY A 22 -2.15 -7.10 3.63
CA GLY A 22 -1.06 -6.73 4.53
C GLY A 22 -1.36 -6.86 6.03
N PHE A 23 -2.38 -7.64 6.42
CA PHE A 23 -2.89 -7.70 7.79
C PHE A 23 -1.88 -8.18 8.84
N THR A 24 -0.88 -8.96 8.42
CA THR A 24 0.17 -9.48 9.33
C THR A 24 1.04 -8.37 9.91
N SER A 25 1.14 -7.24 9.24
CA SER A 25 1.90 -6.08 9.71
C SER A 25 1.19 -5.25 10.80
N VAL A 26 -0.09 -5.55 11.08
CA VAL A 26 -0.85 -4.90 12.15
C VAL A 26 -0.74 -5.73 13.42
N THR A 27 -0.07 -5.20 14.45
CA THR A 27 0.10 -5.90 15.73
C THR A 27 -1.22 -6.02 16.51
N ASN A 28 -1.32 -7.04 17.38
CA ASN A 28 -2.47 -7.17 18.26
C ASN A 28 -2.58 -5.97 19.22
N GLY A 29 -1.45 -5.49 19.75
CA GLY A 29 -1.45 -4.33 20.66
C GLY A 29 -1.93 -3.04 19.99
N PHE A 30 -1.57 -2.82 18.72
CA PHE A 30 -2.11 -1.69 17.96
C PHE A 30 -3.63 -1.80 17.77
N LEU A 31 -4.13 -2.97 17.37
CA LEU A 31 -5.56 -3.22 17.22
C LEU A 31 -6.30 -3.07 18.55
N GLU A 32 -5.77 -3.63 19.64
CA GLU A 32 -6.35 -3.50 20.97
C GLU A 32 -6.51 -2.04 21.40
N LYS A 33 -5.50 -1.21 21.19
CA LYS A 33 -5.55 0.23 21.45
C LYS A 33 -6.69 0.92 20.69
N ILE A 34 -6.88 0.57 19.41
CA ILE A 34 -7.98 1.11 18.59
C ILE A 34 -9.35 0.65 19.11
N ILE A 35 -9.52 -0.62 19.43
CA ILE A 35 -10.77 -1.18 19.96
C ILE A 35 -11.12 -0.52 21.30
N ASN A 36 -10.15 -0.37 22.21
CA ASN A 36 -10.34 0.29 23.51
C ASN A 36 -10.77 1.76 23.33
N THR A 37 -10.14 2.47 22.40
CA THR A 37 -10.48 3.85 22.07
C THR A 37 -11.90 3.94 21.49
N THR A 38 -12.27 3.04 20.58
CA THR A 38 -13.59 2.99 19.98
C THR A 38 -14.67 2.69 21.03
N LEU A 39 -14.46 1.74 21.92
CA LEU A 39 -15.36 1.46 23.05
C LEU A 39 -15.54 2.68 23.97
N SER A 40 -14.43 3.40 24.26
CA SER A 40 -14.49 4.61 25.06
C SER A 40 -15.35 5.69 24.39
N PHE A 41 -15.20 5.89 23.08
CA PHE A 41 -16.03 6.84 22.33
C PHE A 41 -17.51 6.46 22.28
N PHE A 42 -17.83 5.17 22.21
CA PHE A 42 -19.20 4.70 22.32
C PHE A 42 -19.80 5.06 23.69
N LYS A 43 -19.09 4.74 24.77
CA LYS A 43 -19.54 5.06 26.14
C LYS A 43 -19.75 6.57 26.37
N GLN A 44 -18.98 7.40 25.65
CA GLN A 44 -19.08 8.87 25.72
C GLN A 44 -20.12 9.46 24.76
N GLY A 45 -20.85 8.64 23.99
CA GLY A 45 -21.81 9.11 22.98
C GLY A 45 -21.20 9.86 21.80
N LYS A 46 -19.92 9.65 21.53
CA LYS A 46 -19.18 10.34 20.44
C LYS A 46 -19.32 9.67 19.08
N ILE A 47 -19.88 8.46 19.00
CA ILE A 47 -20.13 7.73 17.75
C ILE A 47 -21.65 7.75 17.47
N GLN A 48 -22.12 8.87 16.95
CA GLN A 48 -23.53 9.13 16.73
C GLN A 48 -24.09 8.53 15.43
N MET A 49 -23.24 8.16 14.49
CA MET A 49 -23.70 7.58 13.22
C MET A 49 -24.51 6.29 13.39
N THR A 50 -24.30 5.55 14.46
CA THR A 50 -25.04 4.34 14.81
C THR A 50 -26.45 4.61 15.34
N ASP A 51 -26.81 5.86 15.58
CA ASP A 51 -28.14 6.25 16.03
C ASP A 51 -29.12 6.44 14.85
N TYR A 52 -28.62 6.46 13.61
CA TYR A 52 -29.46 6.55 12.41
C TYR A 52 -30.05 5.17 12.08
N PRO A 53 -31.37 5.08 11.80
CA PRO A 53 -32.07 3.82 11.60
C PRO A 53 -31.46 2.91 10.52
N ASP A 54 -31.01 3.48 9.43
CA ASP A 54 -30.49 2.73 8.28
C ASP A 54 -28.99 2.42 8.36
N PHE A 55 -28.30 2.85 9.44
CA PHE A 55 -26.85 2.71 9.53
C PHE A 55 -26.40 1.25 9.39
N PHE A 56 -27.06 0.32 10.06
CA PHE A 56 -26.68 -1.09 10.08
C PHE A 56 -27.07 -1.86 8.82
N ASN A 57 -27.97 -1.34 7.98
CA ASN A 57 -28.33 -1.96 6.71
C ASN A 57 -27.35 -1.56 5.61
N ASP A 58 -27.51 -0.36 5.06
CA ASP A 58 -26.65 0.20 4.01
C ASP A 58 -25.93 1.49 4.42
N GLY A 59 -26.41 2.12 5.48
CA GLY A 59 -25.91 3.42 5.94
C GLY A 59 -24.42 3.42 6.32
N TYR A 60 -23.88 2.28 6.75
CA TYR A 60 -22.46 2.16 7.05
C TYR A 60 -21.57 2.30 5.81
N LYS A 61 -22.08 2.02 4.61
CA LYS A 61 -21.39 2.20 3.33
C LYS A 61 -21.37 3.65 2.88
N TYR A 62 -22.44 4.40 3.22
CA TYR A 62 -22.50 5.81 2.91
C TYR A 62 -21.44 6.57 3.71
N LYS A 63 -20.75 7.49 3.06
CA LYS A 63 -19.68 8.28 3.69
C LYS A 63 -18.43 7.47 4.10
N TRP A 64 -18.19 6.32 3.47
CA TRP A 64 -16.93 5.59 3.63
C TRP A 64 -15.73 6.50 3.35
N ASP A 65 -15.78 7.25 2.26
CA ASP A 65 -14.78 8.23 1.88
C ASP A 65 -14.67 9.40 2.88
N LYS A 66 -15.78 9.73 3.55
CA LYS A 66 -15.80 10.86 4.51
C LYS A 66 -14.95 10.61 5.74
N ASP A 67 -14.78 9.37 6.16
CA ASP A 67 -13.89 9.03 7.28
C ASP A 67 -12.44 9.38 6.94
N VAL A 68 -12.02 9.16 5.69
CA VAL A 68 -10.68 9.54 5.18
C VAL A 68 -10.49 11.06 5.25
N PHE A 69 -11.38 11.82 4.65
CA PHE A 69 -11.29 13.29 4.63
C PHE A 69 -11.42 13.89 6.03
N HIS A 70 -12.27 13.31 6.88
CA HIS A 70 -12.38 13.73 8.27
C HIS A 70 -11.06 13.50 9.03
N TYR A 71 -10.42 12.35 8.81
CA TYR A 71 -9.14 12.05 9.44
C TYR A 71 -8.05 13.03 8.98
N LEU A 72 -7.94 13.28 7.67
CA LEU A 72 -6.95 14.20 7.08
C LEU A 72 -7.18 15.65 7.55
N ASP A 73 -8.44 16.09 7.67
CA ASP A 73 -8.78 17.40 8.26
C ASP A 73 -8.26 17.52 9.69
N LYS A 74 -8.34 16.45 10.49
CA LYS A 74 -7.83 16.43 11.86
C LYS A 74 -6.31 16.41 11.94
N ILE A 75 -5.62 15.83 10.94
CA ILE A 75 -4.16 16.00 10.80
C ILE A 75 -3.83 17.47 10.57
N ALA A 76 -4.50 18.12 9.60
CA ALA A 76 -4.26 19.53 9.27
C ALA A 76 -4.51 20.48 10.44
N ASN A 77 -5.47 20.15 11.29
CA ASN A 77 -5.82 20.94 12.50
C ASN A 77 -5.02 20.53 13.74
N ASN A 78 -4.09 19.58 13.64
CA ASN A 78 -3.33 19.04 14.77
C ASN A 78 -4.25 18.58 15.94
N ASP A 79 -5.33 17.84 15.60
CA ASP A 79 -6.35 17.33 16.53
C ASP A 79 -6.25 15.78 16.66
N PRO A 80 -5.37 15.26 17.56
CA PRO A 80 -5.20 13.82 17.72
C PRO A 80 -6.46 13.10 18.21
N LEU A 81 -7.30 13.77 18.98
CA LEU A 81 -8.58 13.19 19.45
C LEU A 81 -9.56 13.05 18.30
N GLY A 82 -9.63 14.03 17.42
CA GLY A 82 -10.42 13.98 16.20
C GLY A 82 -9.92 12.90 15.22
N GLN A 83 -8.59 12.71 15.09
CA GLN A 83 -8.00 11.62 14.32
C GLN A 83 -8.44 10.25 14.88
N SER A 84 -8.31 10.06 16.20
CA SER A 84 -8.74 8.81 16.86
C SER A 84 -10.24 8.55 16.68
N ARG A 85 -11.06 9.58 16.66
CA ARG A 85 -12.51 9.47 16.41
C ARG A 85 -12.77 9.09 14.94
N GLY A 86 -12.06 9.67 13.97
CA GLY A 86 -12.17 9.31 12.55
C GLY A 86 -11.81 7.85 12.30
N LEU A 87 -10.73 7.37 12.91
CA LEU A 87 -10.35 5.96 12.84
C LEU A 87 -11.42 5.05 13.50
N SER A 88 -11.98 5.46 14.65
CA SER A 88 -13.06 4.71 15.31
C SER A 88 -14.33 4.64 14.45
N HIS A 89 -14.67 5.68 13.69
CA HIS A 89 -15.76 5.64 12.72
C HIS A 89 -15.52 4.60 11.64
N ARG A 90 -14.32 4.56 11.06
CA ARG A 90 -13.95 3.54 10.07
C ARG A 90 -14.02 2.14 10.66
N VAL A 91 -13.48 1.92 11.86
CA VAL A 91 -13.53 0.63 12.55
C VAL A 91 -14.99 0.16 12.78
N VAL A 92 -15.87 1.05 13.20
CA VAL A 92 -17.30 0.72 13.37
C VAL A 92 -17.94 0.28 12.06
N ARG A 93 -17.72 0.99 10.95
CA ARG A 93 -18.19 0.57 9.62
C ARG A 93 -17.63 -0.78 9.21
N THR A 94 -16.34 -0.98 9.44
CA THR A 94 -15.63 -2.23 9.17
C THR A 94 -16.23 -3.40 9.95
N LEU A 95 -16.58 -3.20 11.23
CA LEU A 95 -17.22 -4.25 12.04
C LEU A 95 -18.62 -4.61 11.54
N VAL A 96 -19.40 -3.63 11.09
CA VAL A 96 -20.69 -3.91 10.43
C VAL A 96 -20.47 -4.75 9.17
N GLU A 97 -19.49 -4.40 8.35
CA GLU A 97 -19.14 -5.12 7.12
C GLU A 97 -18.66 -6.57 7.38
N ILE A 98 -17.86 -6.79 8.44
CA ILE A 98 -17.28 -8.11 8.72
C ILE A 98 -18.29 -9.05 9.38
N TYR A 99 -19.02 -8.54 10.39
CA TYR A 99 -19.83 -9.37 11.28
C TYR A 99 -21.33 -9.31 10.99
N GLY A 100 -21.77 -8.43 10.08
CA GLY A 100 -23.18 -8.28 9.75
C GLY A 100 -24.04 -7.89 10.97
N VAL A 101 -23.50 -7.11 11.90
CA VAL A 101 -24.23 -6.65 13.08
C VAL A 101 -25.37 -5.72 12.69
N ASN A 102 -26.54 -5.88 13.33
CA ASN A 102 -27.76 -5.21 12.92
C ASN A 102 -28.20 -4.09 13.87
N ASP A 103 -27.55 -3.96 15.01
CA ASP A 103 -27.88 -2.94 16.00
C ASP A 103 -26.63 -2.57 16.86
N LYS A 104 -26.81 -1.52 17.65
CA LYS A 104 -25.78 -0.97 18.52
C LYS A 104 -25.37 -1.92 19.65
N ALA A 105 -26.30 -2.74 20.16
CA ALA A 105 -26.00 -3.67 21.24
C ALA A 105 -25.14 -4.83 20.74
N GLN A 106 -25.45 -5.38 19.56
CA GLN A 106 -24.62 -6.40 18.91
C GLN A 106 -23.23 -5.86 18.60
N LEU A 107 -23.13 -4.62 18.10
CA LEU A 107 -21.84 -3.98 17.83
C LEU A 107 -20.98 -3.84 19.08
N LEU A 108 -21.55 -3.41 20.22
CA LEU A 108 -20.85 -3.30 21.49
C LEU A 108 -20.41 -4.66 22.03
N ASN A 109 -21.25 -5.68 21.88
CA ASN A 109 -20.90 -7.06 22.24
C ASN A 109 -19.73 -7.57 21.39
N GLN A 110 -19.76 -7.27 20.09
CA GLN A 110 -18.69 -7.67 19.18
C GLN A 110 -17.35 -6.96 19.50
N LEU A 111 -17.38 -5.67 19.79
CA LEU A 111 -16.19 -4.93 20.25
C LEU A 111 -15.62 -5.53 21.54
N SER A 112 -16.47 -5.91 22.49
CA SER A 112 -16.05 -6.55 23.74
C SER A 112 -15.50 -7.96 23.52
N SER A 113 -16.07 -8.72 22.60
CA SER A 113 -15.57 -10.04 22.20
C SER A 113 -14.16 -9.95 21.60
N ILE A 114 -13.96 -9.01 20.68
CA ILE A 114 -12.64 -8.75 20.06
C ILE A 114 -11.60 -8.35 21.13
N GLN A 115 -11.98 -7.47 22.07
CA GLN A 115 -11.12 -7.07 23.17
C GLN A 115 -10.67 -8.29 24.01
N THR A 116 -11.61 -9.19 24.29
CA THR A 116 -11.34 -10.44 25.05
C THR A 116 -10.42 -11.37 24.27
N GLU A 117 -10.70 -11.59 22.97
CA GLU A 117 -9.85 -12.43 22.09
C GLU A 117 -8.42 -11.91 22.05
N LEU A 118 -8.24 -10.60 21.80
CA LEU A 118 -6.91 -9.99 21.74
C LEU A 118 -6.16 -10.08 23.08
N GLY A 119 -6.85 -9.91 24.21
CA GLY A 119 -6.26 -10.00 25.53
C GLY A 119 -5.90 -11.42 25.98
N THR A 120 -6.49 -12.45 25.37
CA THR A 120 -6.20 -13.87 25.70
C THR A 120 -5.16 -14.48 24.75
N ASN A 121 -4.94 -13.91 23.58
CA ASN A 121 -4.01 -14.44 22.60
C ASN A 121 -2.55 -14.14 23.03
N TYR A 122 -1.70 -15.15 22.96
CA TYR A 122 -0.26 -14.98 23.16
C TYR A 122 0.42 -14.45 21.88
N GLY A 123 1.60 -13.86 22.05
CA GLY A 123 2.42 -13.38 20.92
C GLY A 123 2.75 -14.52 19.95
N GLY A 124 2.44 -14.30 18.65
CA GLY A 124 2.62 -15.31 17.59
C GLY A 124 1.43 -16.23 17.36
N GLN A 125 0.38 -16.18 18.18
CA GLN A 125 -0.84 -16.91 17.90
C GLN A 125 -1.55 -16.34 16.68
N LYS A 126 -1.98 -17.22 15.75
CA LYS A 126 -2.77 -16.83 14.58
C LYS A 126 -4.16 -16.33 15.03
N ASN A 127 -4.52 -15.13 14.60
CA ASN A 127 -5.83 -14.55 14.89
C ASN A 127 -6.94 -15.25 14.10
N SER A 128 -8.19 -15.11 14.56
CA SER A 128 -9.36 -15.52 13.79
C SER A 128 -9.43 -14.86 12.41
N PRO A 129 -10.10 -15.47 11.41
CA PRO A 129 -10.24 -14.88 10.09
C PRO A 129 -10.86 -13.48 10.11
N GLU A 130 -11.81 -13.25 11.01
CA GLU A 130 -12.48 -11.96 11.20
C GLU A 130 -11.51 -10.90 11.71
N ILE A 131 -10.65 -11.24 12.68
CA ILE A 131 -9.59 -10.34 13.17
C ILE A 131 -8.56 -10.06 12.08
N GLN A 132 -8.18 -11.06 11.28
CA GLN A 132 -7.30 -10.86 10.13
C GLN A 132 -7.93 -9.90 9.12
N LYS A 133 -9.22 -10.07 8.81
CA LYS A 133 -9.97 -9.17 7.91
C LYS A 133 -10.03 -7.75 8.48
N LEU A 134 -10.29 -7.60 9.79
CA LEU A 134 -10.32 -6.30 10.46
C LEU A 134 -8.94 -5.59 10.36
N LYS A 135 -7.86 -6.30 10.63
CA LYS A 135 -6.50 -5.79 10.45
C LYS A 135 -6.21 -5.38 9.00
N GLY A 136 -6.66 -6.19 8.02
CA GLY A 136 -6.54 -5.87 6.60
C GLY A 136 -7.27 -4.59 6.23
N MET A 137 -8.50 -4.41 6.70
CA MET A 137 -9.29 -3.20 6.43
C MET A 137 -8.74 -1.95 7.14
N ILE A 138 -7.96 -2.10 8.22
CA ILE A 138 -7.18 -1.00 8.79
C ILE A 138 -6.06 -0.60 7.82
N ARG A 139 -5.34 -1.57 7.25
CA ARG A 139 -4.32 -1.29 6.23
C ARG A 139 -4.90 -0.62 5.00
N GLU A 140 -6.08 -1.04 4.55
CA GLU A 140 -6.80 -0.41 3.45
C GLU A 140 -7.13 1.06 3.75
N PHE A 141 -7.58 1.36 4.98
CA PHE A 141 -7.81 2.74 5.40
C PHE A 141 -6.53 3.58 5.39
N GLU A 142 -5.41 3.02 5.83
CA GLU A 142 -4.11 3.67 5.78
C GLU A 142 -3.68 4.00 4.34
N GLU A 143 -3.89 3.09 3.39
CA GLU A 143 -3.62 3.34 1.97
C GLU A 143 -4.55 4.44 1.40
N GLU A 144 -5.83 4.40 1.72
CA GLU A 144 -6.76 5.47 1.33
C GLU A 144 -6.31 6.83 1.89
N LEU A 145 -5.84 6.89 3.14
CA LEU A 145 -5.31 8.10 3.76
C LEU A 145 -4.07 8.61 3.02
N VAL A 146 -3.12 7.73 2.71
CA VAL A 146 -1.89 8.07 1.98
C VAL A 146 -2.22 8.71 0.65
N TRP A 147 -3.02 8.04 -0.18
CA TRP A 147 -3.30 8.53 -1.52
C TRP A 147 -4.21 9.75 -1.52
N ALA A 148 -5.17 9.84 -0.61
CA ALA A 148 -5.99 11.04 -0.43
C ALA A 148 -5.17 12.24 0.06
N ASN A 149 -4.13 12.02 0.88
CA ASN A 149 -3.20 13.07 1.28
C ASN A 149 -2.40 13.65 0.09
N TYR A 150 -2.19 12.86 -0.96
CA TYR A 150 -1.63 13.33 -2.23
C TYR A 150 -2.67 13.92 -3.19
N GLY A 151 -3.95 13.94 -2.83
CA GLY A 151 -5.04 14.50 -3.64
C GLY A 151 -5.74 13.48 -4.56
N VAL A 152 -5.45 12.20 -4.42
CA VAL A 152 -6.15 11.12 -5.13
C VAL A 152 -7.51 10.87 -4.49
N ARG A 153 -8.54 10.63 -5.30
CA ARG A 153 -9.86 10.32 -4.77
C ARG A 153 -9.88 8.91 -4.19
N VAL A 154 -10.53 8.72 -3.06
CA VAL A 154 -10.63 7.41 -2.38
C VAL A 154 -11.17 6.32 -3.30
N ARG A 155 -12.12 6.65 -4.17
CA ARG A 155 -12.69 5.71 -5.16
C ARG A 155 -11.69 5.22 -6.22
N ASP A 156 -10.56 5.88 -6.37
CA ASP A 156 -9.50 5.50 -7.30
C ASP A 156 -8.40 4.66 -6.58
N VAL A 157 -8.64 4.28 -5.32
CA VAL A 157 -7.83 3.36 -4.52
C VAL A 157 -8.58 2.04 -4.37
N HIS A 158 -8.06 0.98 -4.95
CA HIS A 158 -8.72 -0.33 -5.02
C HIS A 158 -8.00 -1.36 -4.15
N HIS A 159 -8.74 -2.33 -3.63
CA HIS A 159 -8.24 -3.39 -2.77
C HIS A 159 -8.69 -4.74 -3.30
N LEU A 160 -7.81 -5.48 -3.99
CA LEU A 160 -8.15 -6.77 -4.61
C LEU A 160 -8.16 -7.93 -3.62
N ARG A 161 -7.43 -7.82 -2.51
CA ARG A 161 -7.42 -8.83 -1.43
C ARG A 161 -7.10 -10.24 -1.95
N LEU A 162 -6.07 -10.38 -2.79
CA LEU A 162 -5.70 -11.65 -3.42
C LEU A 162 -5.56 -12.76 -2.37
N GLY A 163 -6.18 -13.89 -2.66
CA GLY A 163 -6.45 -14.94 -1.68
C GLY A 163 -5.24 -15.81 -1.35
N PHE A 164 -4.12 -15.71 -2.06
CA PHE A 164 -2.89 -16.42 -1.71
C PHE A 164 -2.25 -15.91 -0.41
N TYR A 165 -2.57 -14.68 -0.01
CA TYR A 165 -2.05 -14.07 1.21
C TYR A 165 -2.84 -14.51 2.44
N LYS A 166 -2.35 -15.55 3.15
CA LYS A 166 -3.02 -16.19 4.29
C LYS A 166 -2.40 -15.85 5.66
N GLY A 167 -1.33 -15.06 5.69
CA GLY A 167 -0.63 -14.69 6.92
C GLY A 167 0.17 -15.82 7.56
N ASP A 168 0.46 -16.87 6.83
CA ASP A 168 1.42 -17.89 7.18
C ASP A 168 2.84 -17.41 6.86
N ILE A 169 3.87 -18.07 7.43
CA ILE A 169 5.28 -17.74 7.18
C ILE A 169 5.59 -17.76 5.68
N PHE A 170 5.04 -18.76 4.98
CA PHE A 170 5.06 -18.85 3.54
C PHE A 170 3.66 -18.60 3.01
N THR A 171 3.52 -17.71 2.04
CA THR A 171 2.24 -17.48 1.36
C THR A 171 1.88 -18.70 0.50
N GLU A 172 0.58 -18.94 0.27
CA GLU A 172 0.16 -19.93 -0.72
C GLU A 172 0.61 -19.53 -2.12
N GLU A 173 0.69 -20.49 -3.06
CA GLU A 173 0.88 -20.17 -4.46
C GLU A 173 -0.37 -19.49 -5.04
N PRO A 174 -0.20 -18.45 -5.88
CA PRO A 174 -1.29 -17.82 -6.59
C PRO A 174 -2.02 -18.82 -7.51
N LYS A 175 -3.33 -18.66 -7.64
CA LYS A 175 -4.20 -19.51 -8.46
C LYS A 175 -4.94 -18.67 -9.50
N GLN A 176 -5.15 -19.25 -10.69
CA GLN A 176 -5.80 -18.58 -11.81
C GLN A 176 -7.12 -17.91 -11.41
N ALA A 177 -8.11 -18.66 -10.96
CA ALA A 177 -9.45 -18.14 -10.69
C ALA A 177 -9.52 -17.21 -9.45
N ARG A 178 -8.64 -17.45 -8.45
CA ARG A 178 -8.68 -16.70 -7.18
C ARG A 178 -7.86 -15.43 -7.22
N ASP A 179 -6.73 -15.43 -7.90
CA ASP A 179 -5.73 -14.39 -7.80
C ASP A 179 -5.45 -13.69 -9.15
N VAL A 180 -5.32 -14.44 -10.25
CA VAL A 180 -5.05 -13.85 -11.58
C VAL A 180 -6.28 -13.21 -12.19
N SER A 181 -7.44 -13.90 -12.18
CA SER A 181 -8.66 -13.38 -12.81
C SER A 181 -9.09 -12.02 -12.23
N PRO A 182 -9.08 -11.76 -10.92
CA PRO A 182 -9.39 -10.43 -10.40
C PRO A 182 -8.43 -9.33 -10.87
N VAL A 183 -7.14 -9.66 -11.05
CA VAL A 183 -6.17 -8.69 -11.59
C VAL A 183 -6.43 -8.45 -13.07
N PHE A 184 -6.70 -9.50 -13.84
CA PHE A 184 -7.04 -9.40 -15.26
C PHE A 184 -8.28 -8.52 -15.48
N ASP A 185 -9.38 -8.81 -14.78
CA ASP A 185 -10.63 -8.03 -14.87
C ASP A 185 -10.38 -6.56 -14.52
N HIS A 186 -9.60 -6.31 -13.49
CA HIS A 186 -9.24 -4.96 -13.06
C HIS A 186 -8.40 -4.21 -14.10
N LEU A 187 -7.45 -4.87 -14.76
CA LEU A 187 -6.65 -4.27 -15.85
C LEU A 187 -7.52 -3.94 -17.07
N ILE A 188 -8.46 -4.80 -17.44
CA ILE A 188 -9.42 -4.55 -18.51
C ILE A 188 -10.30 -3.33 -18.19
N ASP A 189 -10.84 -3.25 -16.99
CA ASP A 189 -11.72 -2.15 -16.56
C ASP A 189 -11.02 -0.80 -16.55
N ILE A 190 -9.76 -0.75 -16.08
CA ILE A 190 -8.97 0.48 -16.02
C ILE A 190 -8.41 0.86 -17.38
N ASN A 191 -7.98 -0.12 -18.16
CA ASN A 191 -7.27 0.04 -19.43
C ASN A 191 -6.11 1.06 -19.34
N PRO A 192 -5.10 0.80 -18.50
CA PRO A 192 -4.02 1.73 -18.22
C PRO A 192 -3.08 1.88 -19.43
N THR A 193 -2.46 3.05 -19.56
CA THR A 193 -1.34 3.28 -20.49
C THR A 193 0.03 3.04 -19.85
N VAL A 194 0.09 3.08 -18.51
CA VAL A 194 1.28 2.77 -17.73
C VAL A 194 0.88 1.94 -16.52
N ILE A 195 1.56 0.82 -16.30
CA ILE A 195 1.50 0.03 -15.07
C ILE A 195 2.80 0.23 -14.32
N SER A 196 2.74 0.66 -13.06
CA SER A 196 3.92 0.74 -12.20
C SER A 196 3.81 -0.28 -11.07
N LEU A 197 4.83 -1.11 -10.93
CA LEU A 197 4.80 -2.23 -9.99
C LEU A 197 6.19 -2.51 -9.38
N ALA A 198 6.20 -3.18 -8.23
CA ALA A 198 7.43 -3.69 -7.64
C ALA A 198 7.98 -4.81 -8.55
N PHE A 199 9.24 -4.68 -8.97
CA PHE A 199 9.92 -5.62 -9.84
C PHE A 199 11.05 -6.32 -9.07
N ASP A 200 10.68 -6.88 -7.90
CA ASP A 200 11.60 -7.53 -6.99
C ASP A 200 11.79 -9.01 -7.34
N PRO A 201 13.05 -9.52 -7.36
CA PRO A 201 13.29 -10.96 -7.50
C PRO A 201 12.85 -11.71 -6.23
N GLU A 202 12.65 -13.02 -6.37
CA GLU A 202 12.43 -13.90 -5.21
C GLU A 202 13.59 -13.79 -4.21
N GLY A 203 13.25 -13.83 -2.93
CA GLY A 203 14.26 -13.74 -1.86
C GLY A 203 14.88 -12.37 -1.63
N SER A 204 14.52 -11.34 -2.43
CA SER A 204 14.99 -9.96 -2.21
C SER A 204 14.23 -9.25 -1.08
N GLY A 205 13.17 -9.85 -0.56
CA GLY A 205 12.28 -9.30 0.45
C GLY A 205 11.13 -10.24 0.75
N PRO A 206 9.96 -9.73 1.14
CA PRO A 206 8.79 -10.56 1.37
C PRO A 206 8.37 -11.33 0.11
N ASP A 207 8.16 -12.64 0.24
CA ASP A 207 7.68 -13.56 -0.81
C ASP A 207 6.42 -13.04 -1.53
N THR A 208 5.58 -12.32 -0.81
CA THR A 208 4.38 -11.66 -1.35
C THR A 208 4.66 -10.75 -2.55
N HIS A 209 5.77 -10.01 -2.56
CA HIS A 209 6.10 -9.09 -3.65
C HIS A 209 6.37 -9.84 -4.96
N TYR A 210 7.17 -10.88 -4.89
CA TYR A 210 7.46 -11.72 -6.04
C TYR A 210 6.18 -12.41 -6.59
N LYS A 211 5.34 -12.96 -5.70
CA LYS A 211 4.08 -13.61 -6.10
C LYS A 211 3.07 -12.63 -6.71
N VAL A 212 3.01 -11.40 -6.21
CA VAL A 212 2.23 -10.31 -6.84
C VAL A 212 2.76 -10.00 -8.23
N LEU A 213 4.08 -9.89 -8.41
CA LEU A 213 4.70 -9.66 -9.70
C LEU A 213 4.31 -10.73 -10.71
N GLN A 214 4.44 -12.03 -10.35
CA GLN A 214 4.09 -13.14 -11.24
C GLN A 214 2.58 -13.19 -11.54
N THR A 215 1.73 -12.86 -10.57
CA THR A 215 0.28 -12.76 -10.77
C THR A 215 -0.09 -11.66 -11.78
N ILE A 216 0.57 -10.50 -11.69
CA ILE A 216 0.38 -9.40 -12.67
C ILE A 216 0.92 -9.80 -14.04
N ALA A 217 2.09 -10.44 -14.11
CA ALA A 217 2.67 -10.89 -15.36
C ALA A 217 1.74 -11.88 -16.10
N GLU A 218 1.17 -12.83 -15.36
CA GLU A 218 0.19 -13.76 -15.91
C GLU A 218 -1.10 -13.06 -16.40
N ALA A 219 -1.62 -12.11 -15.64
CA ALA A 219 -2.79 -11.33 -16.04
C ALA A 219 -2.52 -10.48 -17.32
N VAL A 220 -1.33 -9.85 -17.41
CA VAL A 220 -0.91 -9.09 -18.60
C VAL A 220 -0.73 -10.01 -19.81
N ARG A 221 -0.17 -11.22 -19.63
CA ARG A 221 -0.03 -12.21 -20.71
C ARG A 221 -1.39 -12.59 -21.28
N GLN A 222 -2.38 -12.86 -20.42
CA GLN A 222 -3.75 -13.14 -20.86
C GLN A 222 -4.40 -11.94 -21.55
N TRP A 223 -4.13 -10.74 -21.08
CA TRP A 223 -4.65 -9.52 -21.69
C TRP A 223 -4.07 -9.31 -23.09
N GLN A 224 -2.77 -9.59 -23.30
CA GLN A 224 -2.11 -9.51 -24.60
C GLN A 224 -2.70 -10.47 -25.62
N GLU A 225 -3.24 -11.63 -25.22
CA GLU A 225 -3.90 -12.58 -26.10
C GLU A 225 -5.21 -12.04 -26.72
N HIS A 226 -5.83 -11.02 -26.07
CA HIS A 226 -7.13 -10.50 -26.44
C HIS A 226 -7.12 -9.03 -26.91
N SER A 227 -5.99 -8.33 -26.74
CA SER A 227 -5.89 -6.89 -26.99
C SER A 227 -4.50 -6.50 -27.50
N ASP A 228 -4.45 -5.46 -28.35
CA ASP A 228 -3.18 -4.83 -28.72
C ASP A 228 -2.67 -3.96 -27.56
N LEU A 229 -1.60 -4.38 -26.93
CA LEU A 229 -0.95 -3.69 -25.82
C LEU A 229 0.33 -2.93 -26.23
N SER A 230 0.52 -2.64 -27.51
CA SER A 230 1.71 -1.93 -28.03
C SER A 230 1.92 -0.54 -27.40
N HIS A 231 0.83 0.07 -26.93
CA HIS A 231 0.83 1.37 -26.24
C HIS A 231 1.18 1.29 -24.76
N LEU A 232 1.08 0.11 -24.15
CA LEU A 232 1.29 -0.07 -22.70
C LEU A 232 2.79 -0.01 -22.36
N ARG A 233 3.12 0.76 -21.33
CA ARG A 233 4.45 0.79 -20.71
C ARG A 233 4.38 0.27 -19.30
N ILE A 234 5.41 -0.45 -18.89
CA ILE A 234 5.51 -1.01 -17.55
C ILE A 234 6.75 -0.44 -16.88
N TRP A 235 6.54 0.21 -15.73
CA TRP A 235 7.60 0.78 -14.92
C TRP A 235 7.85 -0.09 -13.69
N GLY A 236 8.96 -0.81 -13.72
CA GLY A 236 9.44 -1.55 -12.56
C GLY A 236 10.18 -0.64 -11.59
N TYR A 237 9.84 -0.70 -10.32
CA TYR A 237 10.65 -0.15 -9.25
C TYR A 237 11.15 -1.25 -8.33
N ARG A 238 12.20 -1.01 -7.56
CA ARG A 238 12.68 -1.90 -6.51
C ARG A 238 12.27 -1.36 -5.15
N ASN A 239 11.97 -2.27 -4.25
CA ASN A 239 11.73 -1.94 -2.86
C ASN A 239 13.04 -1.73 -2.09
N VAL A 240 12.93 -1.33 -0.82
CA VAL A 240 14.07 -1.02 0.04
C VAL A 240 15.02 -2.19 0.29
N TRP A 241 14.60 -3.40 -0.03
CA TRP A 241 15.39 -4.63 0.17
C TRP A 241 16.39 -4.89 -0.96
N TYR A 242 16.12 -4.39 -2.16
CA TYR A 242 16.94 -4.64 -3.34
C TYR A 242 16.80 -3.47 -4.31
N THR A 243 17.90 -2.89 -4.74
CA THR A 243 17.91 -1.72 -5.62
C THR A 243 18.38 -2.07 -7.03
N PHE A 244 17.96 -1.30 -8.03
CA PHE A 244 18.56 -1.36 -9.35
C PHE A 244 19.96 -0.77 -9.33
N ASP A 245 20.87 -1.42 -10.06
CA ASP A 245 22.11 -0.76 -10.45
C ASP A 245 21.81 0.36 -11.47
N LEU A 246 22.67 1.35 -11.52
CA LEU A 246 22.51 2.46 -12.47
C LEU A 246 22.45 1.97 -13.93
N ALA A 247 23.20 0.91 -14.27
CA ALA A 247 23.18 0.31 -15.60
C ALA A 247 21.86 -0.37 -15.98
N GLU A 248 21.02 -0.69 -15.01
CA GLU A 248 19.69 -1.28 -15.21
C GLU A 248 18.57 -0.25 -15.34
N ALA A 249 18.85 1.01 -14.95
CA ALA A 249 17.86 2.08 -14.89
C ALA A 249 17.65 2.72 -16.27
N ASP A 250 16.40 2.78 -16.72
CA ASP A 250 15.99 3.48 -17.93
C ASP A 250 15.49 4.90 -17.61
N ILE A 251 14.92 5.09 -16.40
CA ILE A 251 14.39 6.36 -15.93
C ILE A 251 15.04 6.72 -14.60
N ILE A 252 15.56 7.94 -14.50
CA ILE A 252 16.09 8.50 -13.27
C ILE A 252 15.16 9.63 -12.83
N VAL A 253 14.50 9.44 -11.68
CA VAL A 253 13.58 10.42 -11.12
C VAL A 253 14.31 11.31 -10.11
N PRO A 254 14.37 12.62 -10.34
CA PRO A 254 14.97 13.54 -9.38
C PRO A 254 14.11 13.68 -8.13
N VAL A 255 14.71 13.54 -6.95
CA VAL A 255 14.04 13.67 -5.66
C VAL A 255 14.58 14.88 -4.91
N THR A 256 13.68 15.80 -4.55
CA THR A 256 14.03 17.00 -3.79
C THR A 256 13.82 16.79 -2.29
N LEU A 257 14.43 17.64 -1.46
CA LEU A 257 14.17 17.65 0.00
C LEU A 257 12.68 17.84 0.31
N ASN A 258 11.98 18.66 -0.47
CA ASN A 258 10.54 18.85 -0.30
C ASN A 258 9.76 17.56 -0.57
N SER A 259 10.14 16.79 -1.60
CA SER A 259 9.51 15.49 -1.89
C SER A 259 9.76 14.48 -0.77
N MET A 260 10.97 14.49 -0.18
CA MET A 260 11.31 13.65 0.97
C MET A 260 10.49 14.03 2.21
N ALA A 261 10.38 15.33 2.50
CA ALA A 261 9.60 15.85 3.62
C ALA A 261 8.11 15.51 3.51
N ILE A 262 7.53 15.67 2.31
CA ILE A 262 6.13 15.29 2.04
C ILE A 262 5.93 13.80 2.28
N MET A 263 6.80 12.95 1.74
CA MET A 263 6.69 11.50 1.93
C MET A 263 6.81 11.12 3.41
N ASN A 264 7.78 11.68 4.13
CA ASN A 264 7.96 11.43 5.56
C ASN A 264 6.72 11.84 6.35
N SER A 265 6.21 13.05 6.10
CA SER A 265 4.98 13.55 6.75
C SER A 265 3.77 12.66 6.44
N THR A 266 3.61 12.25 5.19
CA THR A 266 2.52 11.36 4.79
C THR A 266 2.65 10.00 5.49
N PHE A 267 3.84 9.39 5.50
CA PHE A 267 4.07 8.11 6.16
C PHE A 267 3.73 8.20 7.65
N MET A 268 4.30 9.16 8.36
CA MET A 268 4.13 9.30 9.81
C MET A 268 2.70 9.64 10.24
N ASN A 269 1.92 10.25 9.36
CA ASN A 269 0.53 10.65 9.68
C ASN A 269 -0.53 9.66 9.16
N CYS A 270 -0.24 8.90 8.13
CA CYS A 270 -1.23 8.05 7.45
C CYS A 270 -1.00 6.54 7.66
N TYR A 271 0.26 6.09 7.74
CA TYR A 271 0.57 4.67 8.01
C TYR A 271 0.65 4.38 9.51
N LEU A 272 -0.49 4.46 10.20
CA LEU A 272 -0.62 4.43 11.65
C LEU A 272 -0.05 3.16 12.29
N SER A 273 -0.29 2.01 11.66
CA SER A 273 0.20 0.71 12.14
C SER A 273 1.67 0.48 11.85
N GLN A 274 2.29 1.29 10.97
CA GLN A 274 3.65 1.07 10.46
C GLN A 274 4.67 2.08 10.97
N LYS A 275 4.23 3.19 11.55
CA LYS A 275 5.14 4.25 11.97
C LYS A 275 6.10 3.86 13.10
N GLU A 276 5.73 2.86 13.90
CA GLU A 276 6.55 2.31 14.99
C GLU A 276 7.30 1.03 14.56
N ALA A 277 7.09 0.56 13.32
CA ALA A 277 7.79 -0.60 12.80
C ALA A 277 9.20 -0.20 12.36
N SER A 278 10.21 -0.84 12.95
CA SER A 278 11.60 -0.68 12.56
C SER A 278 11.97 -1.62 11.42
N PHE A 279 12.81 -1.13 10.52
CA PHE A 279 13.43 -1.97 9.51
C PHE A 279 14.45 -2.93 10.17
N PRO A 280 14.38 -4.25 9.91
CA PRO A 280 15.30 -5.21 10.50
C PRO A 280 16.69 -5.14 9.81
N SER A 281 17.51 -4.20 10.22
CA SER A 281 18.87 -4.00 9.73
C SER A 281 19.83 -3.76 10.89
N TYR A 282 21.07 -4.24 10.75
CA TYR A 282 22.14 -3.94 11.71
C TYR A 282 22.65 -2.49 11.60
N ASP A 283 22.50 -1.89 10.42
CA ASP A 283 23.07 -0.58 10.11
C ASP A 283 22.03 0.55 10.19
N TYR A 284 20.76 0.22 10.35
CA TYR A 284 19.67 1.18 10.31
C TYR A 284 18.52 0.76 11.23
N ASP A 285 18.14 1.66 12.14
CA ASP A 285 16.98 1.53 13.01
C ASP A 285 16.09 2.77 12.82
N GLY A 286 14.93 2.58 12.19
CA GLY A 286 14.01 3.67 11.91
C GLY A 286 12.88 3.25 10.97
N PRO A 287 11.94 4.17 10.69
CA PRO A 287 10.81 3.87 9.82
C PRO A 287 11.24 3.67 8.37
N PHE A 288 10.48 2.86 7.63
CA PHE A 288 10.75 2.54 6.22
C PHE A 288 10.89 3.79 5.31
N CYS A 289 10.19 4.88 5.61
CA CYS A 289 10.29 6.11 4.84
C CYS A 289 11.68 6.75 4.92
N GLU A 290 12.38 6.62 6.05
CA GLU A 290 13.75 7.13 6.20
C GLU A 290 14.75 6.24 5.47
N LEU A 291 14.58 4.92 5.50
CA LEU A 291 15.41 4.01 4.72
C LEU A 291 15.28 4.27 3.22
N SER A 292 14.07 4.47 2.72
CA SER A 292 13.86 4.84 1.32
C SER A 292 14.59 6.14 0.95
N GLN A 293 14.56 7.14 1.82
CA GLN A 293 15.29 8.40 1.60
C GLN A 293 16.80 8.18 1.56
N LYS A 294 17.34 7.36 2.46
CA LYS A 294 18.75 6.99 2.46
C LYS A 294 19.16 6.37 1.13
N ILE A 295 18.40 5.42 0.62
CA ILE A 295 18.65 4.79 -0.69
C ILE A 295 18.67 5.83 -1.81
N TRP A 296 17.71 6.74 -1.86
CA TRP A 296 17.67 7.78 -2.91
C TRP A 296 18.86 8.75 -2.82
N VAL A 297 19.32 9.07 -1.62
CA VAL A 297 20.52 9.89 -1.42
C VAL A 297 21.77 9.15 -1.91
N ASP A 298 21.90 7.87 -1.61
CA ASP A 298 23.03 7.06 -2.06
C ASP A 298 23.03 6.91 -3.59
N GLN A 299 21.89 6.63 -4.23
CA GLN A 299 21.74 6.60 -5.68
C GLN A 299 22.11 7.96 -6.35
N HIS A 300 21.72 9.08 -5.73
CA HIS A 300 22.14 10.40 -6.22
C HIS A 300 23.65 10.63 -6.07
N ARG A 301 24.26 10.13 -5.00
CA ARG A 301 25.71 10.21 -4.81
C ARG A 301 26.45 9.47 -5.91
N ASP A 302 25.99 8.29 -6.33
CA ASP A 302 26.56 7.53 -7.44
C ASP A 302 26.50 8.32 -8.76
N LEU A 303 25.37 8.97 -9.03
CA LEU A 303 25.23 9.87 -10.17
C LEU A 303 26.17 11.07 -10.09
N GLN A 304 26.40 11.64 -8.90
CA GLN A 304 27.36 12.73 -8.73
C GLN A 304 28.80 12.31 -8.98
N LEU A 305 29.17 11.07 -8.68
CA LEU A 305 30.48 10.52 -8.98
C LEU A 305 30.72 10.41 -10.50
N ILE A 306 29.68 10.09 -11.27
CA ILE A 306 29.76 9.89 -12.72
C ILE A 306 29.65 11.22 -13.48
N LEU A 307 28.69 12.05 -13.17
CA LEU A 307 28.38 13.28 -13.90
C LEU A 307 29.13 14.51 -13.37
N GLY A 308 29.72 14.41 -12.19
CA GLY A 308 30.32 15.51 -11.48
C GLY A 308 29.33 16.43 -10.79
N ARG A 309 29.77 17.11 -9.75
CA ARG A 309 28.93 18.02 -8.95
C ARG A 309 28.40 19.21 -9.75
N ASP A 310 29.21 19.73 -10.66
CA ASP A 310 28.83 20.90 -11.46
C ASP A 310 27.63 20.63 -12.37
N TYR A 311 27.45 19.40 -12.84
CA TYR A 311 26.25 19.00 -13.58
C TYR A 311 24.97 19.33 -12.80
N TRP A 312 24.97 19.13 -11.51
CA TRP A 312 23.82 19.38 -10.65
C TRP A 312 23.73 20.85 -10.23
N TYR A 313 24.78 21.39 -9.63
CA TYR A 313 24.74 22.72 -8.99
C TYR A 313 24.72 23.89 -9.98
N ARG A 314 25.27 23.70 -11.18
CA ARG A 314 25.30 24.72 -12.24
C ARG A 314 24.27 24.47 -13.34
N ASN A 315 23.39 23.48 -13.19
CA ASN A 315 22.37 23.16 -14.18
C ASN A 315 21.41 24.34 -14.35
N GLU A 316 21.03 24.64 -15.59
CA GLU A 316 20.06 25.71 -15.88
C GLU A 316 18.66 25.35 -15.36
N ASN A 317 18.29 24.05 -15.32
CA ASN A 317 17.03 23.58 -14.79
C ASN A 317 17.01 23.65 -13.25
N PRO A 318 16.17 24.50 -12.63
CA PRO A 318 16.09 24.66 -11.18
C PRO A 318 15.66 23.37 -10.46
N HIS A 319 14.89 22.50 -11.12
CA HIS A 319 14.52 21.20 -10.53
C HIS A 319 15.72 20.28 -10.36
N LEU A 320 16.67 20.29 -11.31
CA LEU A 320 17.91 19.52 -11.19
C LEU A 320 18.85 20.11 -10.14
N ARG A 321 18.90 21.44 -9.99
CA ARG A 321 19.68 22.07 -8.90
C ARG A 321 19.16 21.74 -7.51
N ALA A 322 17.86 21.46 -7.37
CA ALA A 322 17.21 21.15 -6.10
C ALA A 322 17.25 19.65 -5.74
N VAL A 323 17.89 18.83 -6.55
CA VAL A 323 17.96 17.37 -6.35
C VAL A 323 18.88 17.02 -5.19
N HIS A 324 18.39 16.15 -4.29
CA HIS A 324 19.12 15.61 -3.16
C HIS A 324 19.04 14.07 -3.10
N GLY A 325 18.25 13.48 -3.97
CA GLY A 325 18.11 12.05 -4.12
C GLY A 325 17.73 11.68 -5.55
N ALA A 326 17.88 10.43 -5.92
CA ALA A 326 17.43 9.88 -7.18
C ALA A 326 16.70 8.55 -6.95
N LEU A 327 15.66 8.30 -7.72
CA LEU A 327 14.99 7.01 -7.77
C LEU A 327 15.17 6.42 -9.17
N TYR A 328 15.57 5.15 -9.22
CA TYR A 328 15.76 4.41 -10.46
C TYR A 328 14.53 3.59 -10.80
N LEU A 329 14.06 3.70 -12.04
CA LEU A 329 13.00 2.88 -12.59
C LEU A 329 13.48 2.20 -13.87
N LYS A 330 12.93 1.02 -14.11
CA LYS A 330 13.08 0.29 -15.36
C LYS A 330 11.82 0.43 -16.20
N GLU A 331 11.97 0.91 -17.44
CA GLU A 331 10.87 0.97 -18.39
C GLU A 331 10.89 -0.25 -19.32
N MET A 332 9.75 -0.89 -19.48
CA MET A 332 9.58 -2.10 -20.29
C MET A 332 8.34 -1.95 -21.19
N ASN A 333 8.42 -2.48 -22.40
CA ASN A 333 7.21 -2.86 -23.13
C ASN A 333 6.67 -4.20 -22.57
N VAL A 334 5.52 -4.65 -23.07
CA VAL A 334 4.88 -5.87 -22.58
C VAL A 334 5.76 -7.10 -22.80
N ASP A 335 6.37 -7.25 -23.97
CA ASP A 335 7.20 -8.42 -24.28
C ASP A 335 8.46 -8.47 -23.40
N ASP A 336 9.11 -7.32 -23.19
CA ASP A 336 10.26 -7.21 -22.29
C ASP A 336 9.86 -7.55 -20.84
N PHE A 337 8.73 -7.04 -20.38
CA PHE A 337 8.22 -7.32 -19.04
C PHE A 337 7.94 -8.81 -18.84
N LEU A 338 7.23 -9.45 -19.77
CA LEU A 338 6.92 -10.87 -19.69
C LEU A 338 8.19 -11.73 -19.76
N ASN A 339 9.15 -11.37 -20.63
CA ASN A 339 10.42 -12.07 -20.72
C ASN A 339 11.28 -11.93 -19.47
N LEU A 340 11.36 -10.72 -18.89
CA LEU A 340 12.14 -10.49 -17.69
C LEU A 340 11.48 -11.12 -16.46
N SER A 341 10.15 -11.08 -16.34
CA SER A 341 9.41 -11.78 -15.28
C SER A 341 9.65 -13.28 -15.32
N ARG A 342 9.66 -13.89 -16.52
CA ARG A 342 9.99 -15.30 -16.70
C ARG A 342 11.44 -15.61 -16.31
N ARG A 343 12.39 -14.75 -16.66
CA ARG A 343 13.79 -14.93 -16.23
C ARG A 343 13.95 -14.88 -14.73
N LEU A 344 13.19 -14.03 -14.05
CA LEU A 344 13.17 -14.01 -12.59
C LEU A 344 12.61 -15.33 -12.04
N GLU A 345 11.55 -15.88 -12.65
CA GLU A 345 10.99 -17.17 -12.28
C GLU A 345 11.97 -18.33 -12.52
N ASP A 346 12.63 -18.38 -13.68
CA ASP A 346 13.63 -19.40 -14.04
C ASP A 346 14.87 -19.35 -13.13
N SER A 347 15.16 -18.21 -12.52
CA SER A 347 16.29 -18.02 -11.60
C SER A 347 15.97 -18.39 -10.15
N THR A 348 14.73 -18.77 -9.84
CA THR A 348 14.31 -19.16 -8.50
C THR A 348 14.58 -20.65 -8.27
N GLU A 349 14.74 -21.05 -7.01
CA GLU A 349 14.80 -22.46 -6.63
C GLU A 349 13.40 -23.10 -6.54
N SER A 350 12.37 -22.28 -6.56
CA SER A 350 10.96 -22.69 -6.53
C SER A 350 10.51 -23.20 -7.90
N SER A 351 9.50 -24.08 -7.91
CA SER A 351 8.81 -24.48 -9.15
C SER A 351 8.06 -23.27 -9.73
N ALA A 352 7.89 -23.22 -11.05
CA ALA A 352 7.11 -22.20 -11.71
C ALA A 352 5.71 -22.06 -11.07
N ILE A 353 5.32 -20.84 -10.73
CA ILE A 353 4.05 -20.54 -10.04
C ILE A 353 2.86 -20.93 -10.93
N PHE A 354 2.96 -20.61 -12.21
CA PHE A 354 1.94 -20.96 -13.20
C PHE A 354 2.54 -21.96 -14.21
N ASN A 355 2.18 -23.25 -14.06
CA ASN A 355 2.53 -24.26 -15.06
C ASN A 355 1.88 -23.89 -16.40
N LYS A 356 2.68 -23.92 -17.43
CA LYS A 356 2.28 -23.68 -18.83
C LYS A 356 1.62 -24.90 -19.42
#